data_c44e824a3a69fbfc9b2742e09fbf6f7c
#
_entry.id   c44e824a3a69fbfc9b2742e09fbf6f7c
#
_cell.length_a   1.000
_cell.length_b   1.000
_cell.length_c   1.000
_cell.angle_alpha   90.00
_cell.angle_beta   90.00
_cell.angle_gamma   90.00
#
_symmetry.space_group_name_H-M   'P 1'
#
loop_
_entity.id
_entity.type
_entity.pdbx_description
1 polymer ?
#
loop_
_entity_poly.entity_id
_entity_poly.type
_entity_poly.pdbx_seq_one_letter_code
_entity_poly.pdbx_strand_id
1 'polypeptide(L)'
;MKRQKKIVLFFIAVIFISVNATCQTQKSNVSVSHIKKEKKRKKRKKKYKLPKIDLSHWKVTLPVTNDKGKPFEISPPEILDFASNEVARPYMYIDSTKGAIVFHAMPTDSKTKNTKYTRSELREQMVPGDNNTNWTFKQGGTMKGKLAMEEVSRDADGKYHRVIIMQIHGRLTNEQRDLIGEDDNNAPPILKIYWDKGKVRVKTKVLKNLNASDTEILHEDAWDNDEGFNFEQEVGFRKFTLEVKVSDGKMVIVLNNSEYKVYEGIHMKKWGIFENYFKAGNYFQSRDEGAFAKVRYYELEVNH
;
A
#
# COMPACT_ATOMS: atom_id res chain seq x y z
N MET A 1 -54.06 -9.13 -37.26
CA MET A 1 -53.21 -9.54 -38.41
C MET A 1 -52.14 -10.49 -37.90
N LYS A 2 -52.21 -11.75 -38.34
CA LYS A 2 -51.30 -12.86 -38.00
C LYS A 2 -50.02 -12.72 -38.85
N ARG A 3 -48.85 -12.92 -38.26
CA ARG A 3 -47.65 -13.36 -39.03
C ARG A 3 -46.91 -14.45 -38.27
N GLN A 4 -46.67 -15.50 -39.04
CA GLN A 4 -46.23 -16.83 -38.65
C GLN A 4 -44.73 -16.90 -38.37
N LYS A 5 -44.40 -17.86 -37.51
CA LYS A 5 -43.06 -18.38 -37.24
C LYS A 5 -42.65 -19.29 -38.39
N LYS A 6 -41.38 -19.14 -38.87
CA LYS A 6 -40.73 -20.19 -39.69
C LYS A 6 -39.64 -20.86 -38.87
N ILE A 7 -39.81 -22.14 -38.68
CA ILE A 7 -38.81 -23.08 -38.12
C ILE A 7 -38.05 -23.64 -39.29
N VAL A 8 -36.72 -23.59 -39.28
CA VAL A 8 -35.83 -24.29 -40.22
C VAL A 8 -35.14 -25.41 -39.45
N LEU A 9 -35.48 -26.64 -39.85
CA LEU A 9 -34.77 -27.87 -39.41
C LEU A 9 -33.62 -28.13 -40.33
N PHE A 10 -32.41 -28.33 -39.79
CA PHE A 10 -31.29 -28.90 -40.53
C PHE A 10 -31.09 -30.36 -40.12
N PHE A 11 -31.21 -31.25 -41.08
CA PHE A 11 -30.85 -32.68 -40.97
C PHE A 11 -29.35 -32.82 -41.31
N ILE A 12 -28.58 -33.46 -40.45
CA ILE A 12 -27.24 -33.94 -40.75
C ILE A 12 -27.29 -35.47 -40.88
N ALA A 13 -26.99 -35.92 -42.07
CA ALA A 13 -26.88 -37.35 -42.39
C ALA A 13 -25.52 -37.89 -41.98
N VAL A 14 -25.49 -38.97 -41.22
CA VAL A 14 -24.29 -39.71 -40.87
C VAL A 14 -24.10 -40.85 -41.88
N ILE A 15 -22.98 -40.83 -42.58
CA ILE A 15 -22.58 -41.92 -43.49
C ILE A 15 -21.59 -42.82 -42.75
N PHE A 16 -21.99 -44.09 -42.54
CA PHE A 16 -21.13 -45.17 -42.11
C PHE A 16 -20.42 -45.79 -43.33
N ILE A 17 -19.12 -45.84 -43.37
CA ILE A 17 -18.35 -46.64 -44.27
C ILE A 17 -17.61 -47.72 -43.49
N SER A 18 -18.03 -48.96 -43.69
CA SER A 18 -17.34 -50.13 -43.17
C SER A 18 -16.35 -50.63 -44.22
N VAL A 19 -15.08 -50.73 -43.84
CA VAL A 19 -14.06 -51.44 -44.68
C VAL A 19 -13.54 -52.64 -43.93
N ASN A 20 -13.88 -53.82 -44.40
CA ASN A 20 -13.26 -55.09 -44.02
C ASN A 20 -11.96 -55.27 -44.83
N ALA A 21 -10.84 -55.55 -44.15
CA ALA A 21 -9.68 -56.12 -44.81
C ALA A 21 -9.03 -57.19 -43.94
N THR A 22 -8.85 -58.31 -44.55
CA THR A 22 -8.41 -59.60 -44.09
C THR A 22 -6.91 -59.67 -43.74
N CYS A 23 -6.67 -60.52 -42.81
CA CYS A 23 -5.42 -61.05 -42.26
C CYS A 23 -4.41 -61.56 -43.27
N GLN A 24 -3.13 -61.21 -43.09
CA GLN A 24 -2.01 -62.14 -43.39
C GLN A 24 -0.87 -61.97 -42.38
N THR A 25 -0.54 -63.09 -41.77
CA THR A 25 0.55 -63.33 -40.81
C THR A 25 1.91 -63.34 -41.49
N GLN A 26 2.85 -62.53 -40.96
CA GLN A 26 4.28 -62.89 -41.06
C GLN A 26 5.00 -62.60 -39.74
N LYS A 27 5.58 -63.65 -39.17
CA LYS A 27 6.48 -63.62 -38.04
C LYS A 27 7.86 -63.07 -38.45
N SER A 28 8.33 -62.04 -37.80
CA SER A 28 9.75 -61.78 -37.68
C SER A 28 10.06 -61.22 -36.30
N ASN A 29 10.85 -61.95 -35.54
CA ASN A 29 11.38 -61.59 -34.23
C ASN A 29 12.39 -60.46 -34.39
N VAL A 30 12.08 -59.29 -33.86
CA VAL A 30 13.11 -58.32 -33.49
C VAL A 30 12.76 -57.77 -32.10
N SER A 31 13.56 -58.12 -31.12
CA SER A 31 13.51 -57.60 -29.77
C SER A 31 14.01 -56.16 -29.79
N VAL A 32 13.10 -55.21 -29.71
CA VAL A 32 13.46 -53.80 -29.46
C VAL A 32 13.18 -53.49 -28.00
N SER A 33 14.26 -53.42 -27.23
CA SER A 33 14.24 -52.95 -25.87
C SER A 33 13.78 -51.49 -25.84
N HIS A 34 12.54 -51.22 -25.42
CA HIS A 34 12.05 -49.89 -25.15
C HIS A 34 12.73 -49.35 -23.88
N ILE A 35 13.81 -48.62 -24.04
CA ILE A 35 14.35 -47.73 -23.02
C ILE A 35 13.37 -46.61 -22.82
N LYS A 36 12.47 -46.74 -21.82
CA LYS A 36 11.68 -45.60 -21.33
C LYS A 36 12.65 -44.60 -20.73
N LYS A 37 12.99 -43.55 -21.48
CA LYS A 37 13.62 -42.35 -20.93
C LYS A 37 12.61 -41.68 -20.00
N GLU A 38 12.64 -41.98 -18.71
CA GLU A 38 12.01 -41.18 -17.69
C GLU A 38 12.62 -39.77 -17.74
N LYS A 39 11.85 -38.80 -18.30
CA LYS A 39 12.16 -37.38 -18.13
C LYS A 39 12.06 -37.07 -16.66
N LYS A 40 13.16 -37.11 -15.90
CA LYS A 40 13.26 -36.53 -14.56
C LYS A 40 12.80 -35.07 -14.66
N ARG A 41 11.55 -34.78 -14.26
CA ARG A 41 11.09 -33.42 -14.04
C ARG A 41 11.98 -32.80 -12.96
N LYS A 42 12.95 -31.98 -13.35
CA LYS A 42 13.72 -31.17 -12.41
C LYS A 42 12.70 -30.34 -11.64
N LYS A 43 12.42 -30.68 -10.37
CA LYS A 43 11.66 -29.84 -9.44
C LYS A 43 12.37 -28.49 -9.42
N ARG A 44 11.79 -27.47 -10.07
CA ARG A 44 12.27 -26.08 -9.96
C ARG A 44 12.24 -25.73 -8.48
N LYS A 45 13.40 -25.58 -7.85
CA LYS A 45 13.50 -25.04 -6.50
C LYS A 45 12.78 -23.70 -6.49
N LYS A 46 11.72 -23.56 -5.69
CA LYS A 46 11.03 -22.28 -5.50
C LYS A 46 12.08 -21.30 -5.00
N LYS A 47 12.41 -20.29 -5.79
CA LYS A 47 13.38 -19.26 -5.42
C LYS A 47 12.64 -18.26 -4.53
N TYR A 48 12.88 -18.28 -3.23
CA TYR A 48 12.38 -17.27 -2.30
C TYR A 48 13.02 -15.93 -2.63
N LYS A 49 12.22 -14.87 -2.49
CA LYS A 49 12.63 -13.47 -2.68
C LYS A 49 12.40 -12.71 -1.37
N LEU A 50 13.32 -11.84 -1.03
CA LEU A 50 13.15 -10.91 0.09
C LEU A 50 12.76 -9.53 -0.42
N PRO A 51 11.98 -8.77 0.36
CA PRO A 51 11.73 -7.36 0.07
C PRO A 51 13.03 -6.55 0.22
N LYS A 52 13.12 -5.44 -0.52
CA LYS A 52 14.21 -4.47 -0.39
C LYS A 52 13.74 -3.32 0.51
N ILE A 53 13.67 -3.59 1.80
CA ILE A 53 13.18 -2.65 2.81
C ILE A 53 14.05 -2.83 4.04
N ASP A 54 14.74 -1.76 4.41
CA ASP A 54 15.43 -1.65 5.69
C ASP A 54 14.44 -1.06 6.72
N LEU A 55 14.20 -1.78 7.79
CA LEU A 55 13.29 -1.37 8.86
C LEU A 55 14.00 -0.72 10.05
N SER A 56 15.33 -0.55 10.00
CA SER A 56 16.13 -0.01 11.11
C SER A 56 15.69 1.39 11.58
N HIS A 57 15.09 2.18 10.68
CA HIS A 57 14.58 3.52 10.93
C HIS A 57 13.04 3.61 10.93
N TRP A 58 12.35 2.50 11.22
CA TRP A 58 10.90 2.45 11.20
C TRP A 58 10.34 1.82 12.46
N LYS A 59 9.25 2.34 12.97
CA LYS A 59 8.34 1.60 13.84
C LYS A 59 7.06 1.27 13.10
N VAL A 60 6.39 0.19 13.45
CA VAL A 60 5.07 -0.17 12.92
C VAL A 60 3.99 -0.01 13.98
N THR A 61 2.83 0.51 13.58
CA THR A 61 1.59 0.52 14.36
C THR A 61 0.64 -0.51 13.76
N LEU A 62 0.13 -1.43 14.57
CA LEU A 62 -0.71 -2.55 14.14
C LEU A 62 -2.19 -2.35 14.55
N PRO A 63 -3.15 -3.01 13.85
CA PRO A 63 -4.58 -2.88 14.11
C PRO A 63 -5.05 -3.73 15.31
N VAL A 64 -4.23 -3.86 16.32
CA VAL A 64 -4.56 -4.53 17.58
C VAL A 64 -4.16 -3.64 18.76
N THR A 65 -4.79 -3.82 19.90
CA THR A 65 -4.44 -3.10 21.14
C THR A 65 -3.42 -3.88 21.95
N ASN A 66 -2.57 -3.15 22.65
CA ASN A 66 -1.74 -3.69 23.72
C ASN A 66 -2.53 -3.76 25.05
N ASP A 67 -1.91 -4.26 26.11
CA ASP A 67 -2.52 -4.41 27.45
C ASP A 67 -3.00 -3.08 28.07
N LYS A 68 -2.54 -1.94 27.54
CA LYS A 68 -2.95 -0.59 27.96
C LYS A 68 -4.09 -0.01 27.12
N GLY A 69 -4.70 -0.80 26.23
CA GLY A 69 -5.74 -0.36 25.32
C GLY A 69 -5.27 0.60 24.19
N LYS A 70 -3.95 0.76 24.02
CA LYS A 70 -3.36 1.56 22.94
C LYS A 70 -2.99 0.67 21.76
N PRO A 71 -2.88 1.21 20.53
CA PRO A 71 -2.37 0.44 19.40
C PRO A 71 -1.04 -0.24 19.72
N PHE A 72 -0.92 -1.49 19.32
CA PHE A 72 0.34 -2.23 19.46
C PHE A 72 1.38 -1.68 18.48
N GLU A 73 2.55 -1.34 19.00
CA GLU A 73 3.65 -0.81 18.19
C GLU A 73 4.90 -1.66 18.39
N ILE A 74 5.69 -1.79 17.33
CA ILE A 74 7.00 -2.44 17.37
C ILE A 74 8.00 -1.45 16.80
N SER A 75 9.03 -1.15 17.59
CA SER A 75 10.12 -0.23 17.24
C SER A 75 11.43 -0.99 17.00
N PRO A 76 12.47 -0.35 16.46
CA PRO A 76 13.83 -0.89 16.50
C PRO A 76 14.33 -1.10 17.94
N PRO A 77 15.09 -2.19 18.23
CA PRO A 77 15.53 -3.18 17.23
C PRO A 77 14.50 -4.29 16.93
N GLU A 78 13.43 -4.45 17.70
CA GLU A 78 12.50 -5.59 17.67
C GLU A 78 11.78 -5.71 16.30
N ILE A 79 11.54 -4.59 15.61
CA ILE A 79 10.91 -4.62 14.29
C ILE A 79 11.77 -5.35 13.24
N LEU A 80 13.08 -5.47 13.44
CA LEU A 80 13.95 -6.17 12.50
C LEU A 80 13.66 -7.68 12.44
N ASP A 81 13.07 -8.22 13.52
CA ASP A 81 12.61 -9.61 13.62
C ASP A 81 11.07 -9.72 13.69
N PHE A 82 10.35 -8.80 13.06
CA PHE A 82 8.88 -8.80 13.11
C PHE A 82 8.24 -10.11 12.64
N ALA A 83 8.92 -10.87 11.79
CA ALA A 83 8.41 -12.13 11.24
C ALA A 83 8.28 -13.24 12.30
N SER A 84 9.04 -13.17 13.39
CA SER A 84 8.94 -14.08 14.55
C SER A 84 7.91 -13.60 15.58
N ASN A 85 7.47 -12.33 15.53
CA ASN A 85 6.51 -11.76 16.45
C ASN A 85 5.09 -12.28 16.16
N GLU A 86 4.51 -13.05 17.06
CA GLU A 86 3.19 -13.69 16.88
C GLU A 86 2.05 -12.69 16.77
N VAL A 87 2.13 -11.54 17.47
CA VAL A 87 1.14 -10.47 17.40
C VAL A 87 1.21 -9.74 16.05
N ALA A 88 2.41 -9.55 15.50
CA ALA A 88 2.59 -8.88 14.23
C ALA A 88 2.20 -9.73 13.02
N ARG A 89 2.45 -11.03 13.07
CA ARG A 89 2.33 -11.96 11.94
C ARG A 89 0.99 -11.92 11.18
N PRO A 90 -0.18 -11.73 11.80
CA PRO A 90 -1.43 -11.60 11.07
C PRO A 90 -1.56 -10.29 10.27
N TYR A 91 -0.80 -9.26 10.62
CA TYR A 91 -0.97 -7.89 10.13
C TYR A 91 0.24 -7.35 9.36
N MET A 92 1.43 -7.91 9.60
CA MET A 92 2.65 -7.58 8.89
C MET A 92 3.48 -8.86 8.68
N TYR A 93 3.67 -9.28 7.43
CA TYR A 93 4.35 -10.54 7.12
C TYR A 93 5.09 -10.50 5.78
N ILE A 94 6.02 -11.43 5.57
CA ILE A 94 6.78 -11.55 4.33
C ILE A 94 6.07 -12.51 3.37
N ASP A 95 5.67 -12.02 2.20
CA ASP A 95 5.35 -12.85 1.03
C ASP A 95 6.62 -13.17 0.24
N SER A 96 7.32 -14.23 0.63
CA SER A 96 8.57 -14.64 -0.01
C SER A 96 8.38 -15.13 -1.45
N THR A 97 7.16 -15.43 -1.89
CA THR A 97 6.87 -15.79 -3.28
C THR A 97 6.92 -14.59 -4.20
N LYS A 98 6.59 -13.43 -3.68
CA LYS A 98 6.56 -12.14 -4.38
C LYS A 98 7.75 -11.26 -4.05
N GLY A 99 8.41 -11.47 -2.90
CA GLY A 99 9.48 -10.62 -2.37
C GLY A 99 8.93 -9.29 -1.87
N ALA A 100 7.95 -9.35 -0.98
CA ALA A 100 7.27 -8.18 -0.44
C ALA A 100 6.99 -8.33 1.05
N ILE A 101 6.91 -7.22 1.78
CA ILE A 101 6.19 -7.13 3.05
C ILE A 101 4.73 -6.84 2.74
N VAL A 102 3.83 -7.56 3.38
CA VAL A 102 2.38 -7.31 3.32
C VAL A 102 1.96 -6.60 4.59
N PHE A 103 1.28 -5.48 4.43
CA PHE A 103 0.59 -4.75 5.50
C PHE A 103 -0.90 -5.03 5.40
N HIS A 104 -1.46 -5.73 6.39
CA HIS A 104 -2.87 -6.12 6.45
C HIS A 104 -3.56 -5.33 7.55
N ALA A 105 -4.62 -4.61 7.22
CA ALA A 105 -5.44 -3.86 8.15
C ALA A 105 -6.93 -4.13 7.93
N MET A 106 -7.67 -4.10 9.04
CA MET A 106 -9.11 -4.27 9.12
C MET A 106 -9.66 -3.37 10.22
N PRO A 107 -10.96 -3.05 10.26
CA PRO A 107 -11.57 -2.34 11.38
C PRO A 107 -11.41 -3.12 12.68
N THR A 108 -10.90 -2.45 13.70
CA THR A 108 -10.82 -2.92 15.08
C THR A 108 -11.01 -1.74 16.02
N ASP A 109 -11.03 -1.96 17.33
CA ASP A 109 -11.05 -0.90 18.33
C ASP A 109 -9.68 -0.25 18.56
N SER A 110 -8.62 -0.79 17.92
CA SER A 110 -7.26 -0.27 18.02
C SER A 110 -7.11 1.02 17.23
N LYS A 111 -7.15 2.15 17.90
CA LYS A 111 -6.98 3.49 17.30
C LYS A 111 -6.33 4.46 18.28
N THR A 112 -5.58 5.42 17.76
CA THR A 112 -5.04 6.53 18.54
C THR A 112 -6.12 7.59 18.81
N LYS A 113 -5.92 8.47 19.81
CA LYS A 113 -6.84 9.53 20.23
C LYS A 113 -7.44 10.31 19.05
N ASN A 114 -6.62 10.65 18.05
CA ASN A 114 -6.99 11.53 16.94
C ASN A 114 -7.31 10.78 15.63
N THR A 115 -7.58 9.46 15.68
CA THR A 115 -7.81 8.68 14.45
C THR A 115 -9.13 7.93 14.43
N LYS A 116 -9.76 7.87 13.24
CA LYS A 116 -11.05 7.21 13.03
C LYS A 116 -10.90 5.74 12.61
N TYR A 117 -9.75 5.36 12.07
CA TYR A 117 -9.52 4.11 11.39
C TYR A 117 -8.29 3.38 11.95
N THR A 118 -8.20 2.12 11.64
CA THR A 118 -7.09 1.24 12.04
C THR A 118 -6.04 1.13 10.96
N ARG A 119 -4.84 0.69 11.34
CA ARG A 119 -3.70 0.64 10.43
C ARG A 119 -2.76 -0.51 10.71
N SER A 120 -2.07 -0.98 9.68
CA SER A 120 -0.79 -1.65 9.73
C SER A 120 0.17 -0.76 8.94
N GLU A 121 0.88 0.14 9.64
CA GLU A 121 1.56 1.27 8.99
C GLU A 121 2.88 1.60 9.69
N LEU A 122 3.92 1.74 8.88
CA LEU A 122 5.23 2.21 9.31
C LEU A 122 5.21 3.71 9.60
N ARG A 123 5.96 4.12 10.62
CA ARG A 123 6.33 5.49 10.96
C ARG A 123 7.84 5.59 11.00
N GLU A 124 8.38 6.49 10.23
CA GLU A 124 9.81 6.77 10.20
C GLU A 124 10.32 7.26 11.55
N GLN A 125 11.54 6.85 11.89
CA GLN A 125 12.31 7.34 13.03
C GLN A 125 13.71 7.72 12.54
N MET A 126 14.04 9.01 12.45
CA MET A 126 15.36 9.48 12.04
C MET A 126 16.46 8.92 12.96
N VAL A 127 16.14 8.76 14.23
CA VAL A 127 16.96 8.02 15.21
C VAL A 127 16.16 6.78 15.61
N PRO A 128 16.70 5.56 15.42
CA PRO A 128 16.02 4.32 15.76
C PRO A 128 15.49 4.29 17.19
N GLY A 129 14.19 4.02 17.36
CA GLY A 129 13.52 4.00 18.67
C GLY A 129 13.07 5.37 19.18
N ASP A 130 13.50 6.48 18.57
CA ASP A 130 13.10 7.83 18.97
C ASP A 130 12.00 8.42 18.06
N ASN A 131 10.96 8.98 18.67
CA ASN A 131 9.88 9.68 17.99
C ASN A 131 10.06 11.21 17.99
N ASN A 132 11.06 11.74 18.69
CA ASN A 132 11.22 13.17 18.91
C ASN A 132 12.15 13.83 17.90
N THR A 133 13.05 13.06 17.28
CA THR A 133 13.91 13.55 16.20
C THR A 133 13.19 13.38 14.87
N ASN A 134 12.91 14.50 14.20
CA ASN A 134 12.17 14.54 12.96
C ASN A 134 12.80 15.59 12.02
N TRP A 135 12.47 15.57 10.74
CA TRP A 135 13.02 16.46 9.73
C TRP A 135 12.07 17.63 9.43
N THR A 136 12.61 18.72 8.89
CA THR A 136 11.85 19.89 8.42
C THR A 136 11.85 19.96 6.90
N PHE A 137 10.93 20.71 6.31
CA PHE A 137 10.93 20.95 4.86
C PHE A 137 12.23 21.60 4.37
N LYS A 138 12.88 22.40 5.22
CA LYS A 138 14.19 23.02 4.91
C LYS A 138 15.30 21.96 4.78
N GLN A 139 15.30 20.92 5.62
CA GLN A 139 16.23 19.79 5.48
C GLN A 139 15.88 18.97 4.23
N GLY A 140 14.58 18.86 3.93
CA GLY A 140 14.08 18.05 2.85
C GLY A 140 14.03 16.57 3.18
N GLY A 141 13.64 15.78 2.19
CA GLY A 141 13.60 14.34 2.31
C GLY A 141 12.98 13.70 1.07
N THR A 142 13.29 12.45 0.85
CA THR A 142 12.76 11.64 -0.24
C THR A 142 12.27 10.31 0.31
N MET A 143 11.03 9.95 0.00
CA MET A 143 10.51 8.59 0.22
C MET A 143 10.13 7.97 -1.11
N LYS A 144 10.66 6.79 -1.41
CA LYS A 144 10.36 6.05 -2.63
C LYS A 144 9.93 4.64 -2.31
N GLY A 145 8.79 4.22 -2.86
CA GLY A 145 8.25 2.88 -2.68
C GLY A 145 7.86 2.23 -3.99
N LYS A 146 8.05 0.91 -4.06
CA LYS A 146 7.47 0.05 -5.09
C LYS A 146 6.47 -0.89 -4.42
N LEU A 147 5.21 -0.75 -4.77
CA LEU A 147 4.12 -1.38 -4.06
C LEU A 147 3.02 -1.87 -5.00
N ALA A 148 2.06 -2.61 -4.45
CA ALA A 148 0.81 -2.98 -5.11
C ALA A 148 -0.29 -3.16 -4.07
N MET A 149 -1.53 -2.83 -4.42
CA MET A 149 -2.67 -3.37 -3.68
C MET A 149 -2.72 -4.87 -3.93
N GLU A 150 -2.74 -5.67 -2.85
CA GLU A 150 -2.90 -7.12 -2.97
C GLU A 150 -4.39 -7.49 -3.04
N GLU A 151 -5.13 -6.98 -2.06
CA GLU A 151 -6.54 -7.25 -1.88
C GLU A 151 -7.18 -6.11 -1.11
N VAL A 152 -8.41 -5.78 -1.45
CA VAL A 152 -9.22 -4.81 -0.72
C VAL A 152 -10.69 -5.17 -0.84
N SER A 153 -11.41 -5.13 0.27
CA SER A 153 -12.84 -5.37 0.32
C SER A 153 -13.62 -4.23 -0.35
N ARG A 154 -14.91 -4.51 -0.60
CA ARG A 154 -15.84 -3.54 -1.18
C ARG A 154 -16.88 -3.14 -0.14
N ASP A 155 -17.41 -1.93 -0.29
CA ASP A 155 -18.56 -1.45 0.47
C ASP A 155 -19.87 -2.08 -0.03
N ALA A 156 -20.98 -1.72 0.60
CA ALA A 156 -22.32 -2.19 0.24
C ALA A 156 -22.74 -1.83 -1.20
N ASP A 157 -22.19 -0.77 -1.77
CA ASP A 157 -22.40 -0.35 -3.16
C ASP A 157 -21.49 -1.09 -4.16
N GLY A 158 -20.66 -2.03 -3.70
CA GLY A 158 -19.69 -2.76 -4.51
C GLY A 158 -18.45 -1.97 -4.91
N LYS A 159 -18.23 -0.79 -4.31
CA LYS A 159 -17.04 0.05 -4.56
C LYS A 159 -15.90 -0.37 -3.64
N TYR A 160 -14.67 -0.40 -4.14
CA TYR A 160 -13.50 -0.67 -3.32
C TYR A 160 -13.31 0.39 -2.24
N HIS A 161 -13.02 -0.05 -1.01
CA HIS A 161 -12.58 0.85 0.06
C HIS A 161 -11.27 1.53 -0.29
N ARG A 162 -11.07 2.73 0.26
CA ARG A 162 -9.82 3.48 0.11
C ARG A 162 -8.78 3.05 1.14
N VAL A 163 -7.53 3.19 0.74
CA VAL A 163 -6.37 2.93 1.61
C VAL A 163 -5.40 4.09 1.48
N ILE A 164 -4.99 4.69 2.58
CA ILE A 164 -3.82 5.57 2.57
C ILE A 164 -2.58 4.66 2.58
N ILE A 165 -1.74 4.85 1.57
CA ILE A 165 -0.56 4.02 1.33
C ILE A 165 0.75 4.72 1.70
N MET A 166 0.81 6.05 1.59
CA MET A 166 1.94 6.88 2.03
C MET A 166 1.45 8.19 2.62
N GLN A 167 2.19 8.75 3.58
CA GLN A 167 1.90 10.04 4.20
C GLN A 167 3.20 10.79 4.54
N ILE A 168 3.08 12.12 4.66
CA ILE A 168 3.95 12.95 5.49
C ILE A 168 3.08 13.50 6.61
N HIS A 169 3.45 13.24 7.83
CA HIS A 169 2.73 13.70 9.01
C HIS A 169 3.52 14.82 9.68
N GLY A 170 2.83 15.89 10.03
CA GLY A 170 3.42 16.98 10.79
C GLY A 170 3.60 16.64 12.26
N ARG A 171 4.49 17.36 12.92
CA ARG A 171 4.71 17.31 14.35
C ARG A 171 5.04 18.72 14.87
N LEU A 172 4.50 19.08 16.00
CA LEU A 172 4.92 20.25 16.78
C LEU A 172 6.21 19.94 17.51
N THR A 173 7.15 20.88 17.58
CA THR A 173 8.22 20.80 18.59
C THR A 173 7.65 20.89 19.99
N ASN A 174 8.44 20.60 21.02
CA ASN A 174 7.98 20.75 22.40
C ASN A 174 7.64 22.21 22.71
N GLU A 175 8.47 23.14 22.21
CA GLU A 175 8.28 24.57 22.40
C GLU A 175 7.01 25.07 21.70
N GLN A 176 6.72 24.59 20.49
CA GLN A 176 5.49 24.91 19.74
C GLN A 176 4.25 24.39 20.46
N ARG A 177 4.28 23.11 20.90
CA ARG A 177 3.20 22.51 21.71
C ARG A 177 2.91 23.32 22.95
N ASP A 178 3.96 23.65 23.73
CA ASP A 178 3.81 24.41 24.97
C ASP A 178 3.33 25.84 24.72
N LEU A 179 3.77 26.47 23.62
CA LEU A 179 3.35 27.82 23.20
C LEU A 179 1.84 27.90 22.93
N ILE A 180 1.25 26.86 22.33
CA ILE A 180 -0.18 26.85 22.00
C ILE A 180 -1.03 26.05 22.99
N GLY A 181 -0.42 25.48 24.05
CA GLY A 181 -1.11 24.79 25.13
C GLY A 181 -1.72 23.44 24.73
N GLU A 182 -1.14 22.74 23.75
CA GLU A 182 -1.59 21.42 23.35
C GLU A 182 -1.04 20.31 24.26
N ASP A 183 -1.81 19.23 24.43
CA ASP A 183 -1.42 18.09 25.29
C ASP A 183 -0.36 17.20 24.63
N ASP A 184 -0.25 17.19 23.31
CA ASP A 184 0.68 16.34 22.56
C ASP A 184 1.28 17.08 21.34
N ASN A 185 2.32 16.50 20.76
CA ASN A 185 3.03 17.09 19.62
C ASN A 185 2.34 16.80 18.28
N ASN A 186 1.07 16.44 18.25
CA ASN A 186 0.38 16.12 17.01
C ASN A 186 0.18 17.38 16.15
N ALA A 187 0.53 17.29 14.88
CA ALA A 187 0.12 18.24 13.85
C ALA A 187 -0.52 17.46 12.68
N PRO A 188 -1.34 18.09 11.83
CA PRO A 188 -2.04 17.35 10.79
C PRO A 188 -1.07 16.75 9.75
N PRO A 189 -1.46 15.70 9.01
CA PRO A 189 -0.67 15.22 7.89
C PRO A 189 -0.73 16.21 6.73
N ILE A 190 0.44 16.74 6.29
CA ILE A 190 0.53 17.59 5.11
C ILE A 190 0.24 16.82 3.83
N LEU A 191 0.58 15.54 3.78
CA LEU A 191 0.41 14.70 2.61
C LEU A 191 -0.29 13.40 2.98
N LYS A 192 -1.34 13.05 2.22
CA LYS A 192 -1.96 11.73 2.19
C LYS A 192 -2.03 11.22 0.76
N ILE A 193 -1.46 10.07 0.49
CA ILE A 193 -1.56 9.39 -0.80
C ILE A 193 -2.43 8.15 -0.63
N TYR A 194 -3.49 8.11 -1.41
CA TYR A 194 -4.49 7.04 -1.37
C TYR A 194 -4.34 6.14 -2.60
N TRP A 195 -4.56 4.87 -2.41
CA TRP A 195 -5.13 4.02 -3.44
C TRP A 195 -6.67 4.15 -3.34
N ASP A 196 -7.30 4.65 -4.38
CA ASP A 196 -8.74 4.90 -4.44
C ASP A 196 -9.30 4.32 -5.75
N LYS A 197 -10.00 3.18 -5.65
CA LYS A 197 -10.66 2.50 -6.79
C LYS A 197 -9.74 2.23 -7.99
N GLY A 198 -8.50 1.83 -7.71
CA GLY A 198 -7.51 1.52 -8.76
C GLY A 198 -6.67 2.69 -9.23
N LYS A 199 -6.90 3.91 -8.72
CA LYS A 199 -6.10 5.10 -9.01
C LYS A 199 -5.34 5.59 -7.79
N VAL A 200 -4.29 6.36 -8.02
CA VAL A 200 -3.56 7.07 -6.97
C VAL A 200 -4.17 8.47 -6.83
N ARG A 201 -4.61 8.78 -5.62
CA ARG A 201 -5.16 10.08 -5.24
C ARG A 201 -4.28 10.74 -4.19
N VAL A 202 -3.99 12.01 -4.36
CA VAL A 202 -3.20 12.82 -3.42
C VAL A 202 -4.09 13.87 -2.78
N LYS A 203 -3.92 14.10 -1.49
CA LYS A 203 -4.46 15.25 -0.76
C LYS A 203 -3.38 15.91 0.07
N THR A 204 -3.39 17.23 0.09
CA THR A 204 -2.52 18.05 0.92
C THR A 204 -3.32 18.97 1.84
N LYS A 205 -2.63 19.69 2.70
CA LYS A 205 -3.21 20.75 3.53
C LYS A 205 -3.06 22.11 2.85
N VAL A 206 -4.07 22.93 2.99
CA VAL A 206 -4.10 24.33 2.57
C VAL A 206 -4.45 25.20 3.78
N LEU A 207 -3.73 26.30 3.94
CA LEU A 207 -3.98 27.26 5.01
C LEU A 207 -5.26 28.03 4.72
N LYS A 208 -6.17 28.14 5.70
CA LYS A 208 -7.44 28.85 5.58
C LYS A 208 -7.26 30.37 5.44
N ASN A 209 -6.36 30.93 6.28
CA ASN A 209 -6.03 32.35 6.27
C ASN A 209 -4.54 32.51 5.87
N LEU A 210 -4.29 33.05 4.70
CA LEU A 210 -2.91 33.26 4.19
C LEU A 210 -2.11 34.27 5.03
N ASN A 211 -2.80 35.14 5.76
CA ASN A 211 -2.20 36.14 6.66
C ASN A 211 -2.06 35.67 8.10
N ALA A 212 -2.39 34.39 8.38
CA ALA A 212 -2.23 33.84 9.72
C ALA A 212 -0.78 33.95 10.19
N SER A 213 -0.60 34.33 11.45
CA SER A 213 0.68 34.39 12.17
C SER A 213 1.29 33.00 12.32
N ASP A 214 2.57 32.93 12.61
CA ASP A 214 3.28 31.68 12.84
C ASP A 214 2.74 30.89 14.07
N THR A 215 2.14 31.57 15.05
CA THR A 215 1.45 30.91 16.16
C THR A 215 0.10 30.34 15.74
N GLU A 216 -0.71 31.10 14.99
CA GLU A 216 -2.03 30.64 14.53
C GLU A 216 -1.93 29.40 13.64
N ILE A 217 -0.92 29.31 12.76
CA ILE A 217 -0.75 28.15 11.87
C ILE A 217 -0.33 26.85 12.59
N LEU A 218 0.09 26.92 13.86
CA LEU A 218 0.42 25.72 14.64
C LEU A 218 -0.85 24.92 15.00
N HIS A 219 -2.02 25.56 15.07
CA HIS A 219 -3.27 24.87 15.36
C HIS A 219 -3.77 24.06 14.17
N GLU A 220 -4.29 22.86 14.41
CA GLU A 220 -4.78 21.96 13.35
C GLU A 220 -5.93 22.59 12.57
N ASP A 221 -6.77 23.39 13.20
CA ASP A 221 -7.93 24.04 12.63
C ASP A 221 -7.58 25.21 11.69
N ALA A 222 -6.33 25.70 11.67
CA ALA A 222 -5.85 26.67 10.70
C ALA A 222 -5.75 26.07 9.28
N TRP A 223 -5.81 24.73 9.14
CA TRP A 223 -5.56 24.01 7.90
C TRP A 223 -6.77 23.20 7.45
N ASP A 224 -7.16 23.37 6.18
CA ASP A 224 -8.10 22.50 5.50
C ASP A 224 -7.41 21.46 4.60
N ASN A 225 -8.18 20.50 4.11
CA ASN A 225 -7.71 19.65 3.03
C ASN A 225 -7.97 20.36 1.69
N ASP A 226 -7.03 20.22 0.75
CA ASP A 226 -7.28 20.61 -0.64
C ASP A 226 -8.38 19.73 -1.28
N GLU A 227 -8.80 20.07 -2.50
CA GLU A 227 -9.75 19.26 -3.28
C GLU A 227 -9.18 17.88 -3.61
N GLY A 228 -7.85 17.77 -3.62
CA GLY A 228 -7.11 16.58 -3.98
C GLY A 228 -6.90 16.43 -5.48
N PHE A 229 -5.86 15.68 -5.83
CA PHE A 229 -5.45 15.42 -7.21
C PHE A 229 -5.49 13.91 -7.49
N ASN A 230 -6.04 13.49 -8.62
CA ASN A 230 -5.99 12.13 -9.10
C ASN A 230 -4.98 12.03 -10.24
N PHE A 231 -4.06 11.08 -10.15
CA PHE A 231 -3.23 10.71 -11.29
C PHE A 231 -4.09 10.08 -12.39
N GLU A 232 -3.75 10.32 -13.65
CA GLU A 232 -4.49 9.77 -14.80
C GLU A 232 -4.29 8.27 -14.91
N GLN A 233 -3.10 7.81 -14.63
CA GLN A 233 -2.68 6.43 -14.76
C GLN A 233 -3.42 5.53 -13.76
N GLU A 234 -4.13 4.52 -14.28
CA GLU A 234 -4.75 3.48 -13.48
C GLU A 234 -3.72 2.42 -13.08
N VAL A 235 -3.46 2.28 -11.78
CA VAL A 235 -2.54 1.29 -11.22
C VAL A 235 -3.23 -0.05 -10.95
N GLY A 236 -4.52 -0.03 -10.62
CA GLY A 236 -5.30 -1.22 -10.27
C GLY A 236 -4.62 -2.02 -9.15
N PHE A 237 -4.48 -3.33 -9.37
CA PHE A 237 -3.76 -4.25 -8.49
C PHE A 237 -2.34 -4.57 -9.00
N ARG A 238 -1.85 -3.85 -10.01
CA ARG A 238 -0.50 -4.01 -10.56
C ARG A 238 0.53 -3.33 -9.67
N LYS A 239 1.80 -3.72 -9.83
CA LYS A 239 2.92 -3.01 -9.22
C LYS A 239 3.06 -1.62 -9.80
N PHE A 240 3.29 -0.64 -8.94
CA PHE A 240 3.60 0.73 -9.31
C PHE A 240 4.67 1.31 -8.39
N THR A 241 5.28 2.40 -8.79
CA THR A 241 6.23 3.16 -7.99
C THR A 241 5.64 4.51 -7.62
N LEU A 242 5.86 4.91 -6.37
CA LEU A 242 5.60 6.25 -5.88
C LEU A 242 6.88 6.82 -5.31
N GLU A 243 7.15 8.08 -5.62
CA GLU A 243 8.25 8.83 -5.06
C GLU A 243 7.72 10.19 -4.58
N VAL A 244 8.05 10.53 -3.35
CA VAL A 244 7.75 11.82 -2.72
C VAL A 244 9.07 12.52 -2.47
N LYS A 245 9.24 13.73 -3.02
CA LYS A 245 10.42 14.58 -2.83
C LYS A 245 9.98 15.86 -2.15
N VAL A 246 10.64 16.19 -1.06
CA VAL A 246 10.40 17.42 -0.30
C VAL A 246 11.66 18.27 -0.27
N SER A 247 11.48 19.55 -0.43
CA SER A 247 12.48 20.57 -0.22
C SER A 247 11.82 21.82 0.37
N ASP A 248 12.57 22.84 0.69
CA ASP A 248 12.06 24.07 1.28
C ASP A 248 10.92 24.67 0.43
N GLY A 249 9.72 24.74 1.00
CA GLY A 249 8.51 25.27 0.36
C GLY A 249 7.99 24.49 -0.85
N LYS A 250 8.48 23.26 -1.09
CA LYS A 250 8.10 22.47 -2.27
C LYS A 250 7.98 20.97 -1.99
N MET A 251 6.99 20.35 -2.59
CA MET A 251 6.81 18.89 -2.57
C MET A 251 6.44 18.40 -3.97
N VAL A 252 7.06 17.30 -4.41
CA VAL A 252 6.79 16.66 -5.71
C VAL A 252 6.43 15.20 -5.48
N ILE A 253 5.30 14.77 -6.02
CA ILE A 253 4.87 13.37 -6.03
C ILE A 253 4.99 12.83 -7.45
N VAL A 254 5.69 11.69 -7.62
CA VAL A 254 5.92 11.06 -8.92
C VAL A 254 5.33 9.66 -8.92
N LEU A 255 4.48 9.37 -9.91
CA LEU A 255 3.90 8.05 -10.15
C LEU A 255 4.60 7.40 -11.35
N ASN A 256 5.10 6.18 -11.17
CA ASN A 256 5.71 5.33 -12.21
C ASN A 256 6.82 6.02 -13.03
N ASN A 257 7.52 7.00 -12.46
CA ASN A 257 8.54 7.84 -13.09
C ASN A 257 8.03 8.59 -14.36
N SER A 258 6.73 8.74 -14.55
CA SER A 258 6.13 9.31 -15.76
C SER A 258 5.14 10.43 -15.48
N GLU A 259 4.30 10.31 -14.48
CA GLU A 259 3.39 11.37 -14.06
C GLU A 259 3.88 12.01 -12.77
N TYR A 260 3.71 13.31 -12.63
CA TYR A 260 4.08 14.02 -11.41
C TYR A 260 3.10 15.13 -11.06
N LYS A 261 3.00 15.41 -9.76
CA LYS A 261 2.28 16.56 -9.20
C LYS A 261 3.23 17.38 -8.34
N VAL A 262 3.26 18.67 -8.58
CA VAL A 262 4.04 19.64 -7.79
C VAL A 262 3.10 20.41 -6.89
N TYR A 263 3.48 20.56 -5.63
CA TYR A 263 2.90 21.43 -4.63
C TYR A 263 3.96 22.43 -4.18
N GLU A 264 3.68 23.71 -4.34
CA GLU A 264 4.58 24.81 -3.97
C GLU A 264 3.75 26.08 -3.67
N GLY A 265 4.41 27.15 -3.30
CA GLY A 265 3.75 28.41 -2.97
C GLY A 265 3.50 28.59 -1.47
N ILE A 266 2.57 29.50 -1.12
CA ILE A 266 2.44 29.99 0.26
C ILE A 266 2.10 28.88 1.27
N HIS A 267 1.23 27.95 0.92
CA HIS A 267 0.84 26.85 1.80
C HIS A 267 2.03 25.97 2.17
N MET A 268 2.86 25.59 1.19
CA MET A 268 4.05 24.78 1.42
C MET A 268 5.13 25.54 2.17
N LYS A 269 5.31 26.85 1.91
CA LYS A 269 6.23 27.71 2.65
C LYS A 269 5.83 27.85 4.12
N LYS A 270 4.55 28.13 4.39
CA LYS A 270 4.03 28.24 5.75
C LYS A 270 4.10 26.90 6.52
N TRP A 271 3.99 25.76 5.80
CA TRP A 271 4.17 24.43 6.40
C TRP A 271 5.60 24.18 6.92
N GLY A 272 6.58 24.92 6.42
CA GLY A 272 8.00 24.79 6.81
C GLY A 272 8.28 24.98 8.31
N ILE A 273 7.32 25.49 9.10
CA ILE A 273 7.45 25.64 10.54
C ILE A 273 7.38 24.30 11.31
N PHE A 274 6.77 23.26 10.72
CA PHE A 274 6.56 21.97 11.36
C PHE A 274 7.75 21.03 11.17
N GLU A 275 7.98 20.19 12.18
CA GLU A 275 8.71 18.93 12.00
C GLU A 275 7.84 17.92 11.25
N ASN A 276 8.46 16.96 10.59
CA ASN A 276 7.78 15.97 9.75
C ASN A 276 8.40 14.59 9.88
N TYR A 277 7.59 13.57 9.57
CA TYR A 277 8.04 12.19 9.39
C TYR A 277 7.24 11.48 8.30
N PHE A 278 7.91 10.59 7.59
CA PHE A 278 7.26 9.74 6.60
C PHE A 278 6.49 8.59 7.23
N LYS A 279 5.42 8.16 6.53
CA LYS A 279 4.65 6.97 6.86
C LYS A 279 4.38 6.18 5.59
N ALA A 280 4.41 4.83 5.69
CA ALA A 280 4.17 3.92 4.60
C ALA A 280 3.49 2.63 5.10
N GLY A 281 2.60 2.03 4.32
CA GLY A 281 1.92 0.80 4.70
C GLY A 281 0.45 0.79 4.32
N ASN A 282 -0.41 0.49 5.28
CA ASN A 282 -1.85 0.36 5.09
C ASN A 282 -2.59 1.09 6.23
N TYR A 283 -3.06 2.31 5.95
CA TYR A 283 -4.02 2.98 6.83
C TYR A 283 -5.41 2.87 6.19
N PHE A 284 -6.13 1.84 6.60
CA PHE A 284 -7.39 1.42 6.02
C PHE A 284 -8.52 2.40 6.34
N GLN A 285 -9.31 2.81 5.34
CA GLN A 285 -10.27 3.90 5.45
C GLN A 285 -11.72 3.41 5.50
N SER A 286 -11.99 2.33 6.25
CA SER A 286 -13.35 1.83 6.49
C SER A 286 -13.54 1.41 7.95
N ARG A 287 -14.81 1.34 8.37
CA ARG A 287 -15.28 0.75 9.62
C ARG A 287 -16.29 -0.36 9.37
N ASP A 288 -16.54 -0.69 8.13
CA ASP A 288 -17.52 -1.70 7.77
C ASP A 288 -17.10 -3.05 8.34
N GLU A 289 -18.04 -3.78 8.89
CA GLU A 289 -17.78 -5.11 9.46
C GLU A 289 -17.25 -6.07 8.40
N GLY A 290 -16.20 -6.82 8.72
CA GLY A 290 -15.55 -7.75 7.80
C GLY A 290 -14.72 -7.09 6.68
N ALA A 291 -14.67 -5.74 6.63
CA ALA A 291 -13.84 -5.05 5.65
C ALA A 291 -12.34 -5.19 5.96
N PHE A 292 -11.51 -5.17 4.92
CA PHE A 292 -10.06 -5.27 5.08
C PHE A 292 -9.34 -4.76 3.84
N ALA A 293 -8.01 -4.54 3.98
CA ALA A 293 -7.10 -4.32 2.87
C ALA A 293 -5.73 -4.95 3.15
N LYS A 294 -5.04 -5.37 2.08
CA LYS A 294 -3.66 -5.85 2.08
C LYS A 294 -2.85 -5.07 1.05
N VAL A 295 -1.76 -4.47 1.49
CA VAL A 295 -0.84 -3.71 0.64
C VAL A 295 0.52 -4.39 0.65
N ARG A 296 1.08 -4.69 -0.53
CA ARG A 296 2.43 -5.23 -0.70
C ARG A 296 3.43 -4.12 -0.95
N TYR A 297 4.49 -4.09 -0.19
CA TYR A 297 5.66 -3.28 -0.44
C TYR A 297 6.84 -4.17 -0.84
N TYR A 298 7.40 -3.93 -2.01
CA TYR A 298 8.56 -4.66 -2.56
C TYR A 298 9.86 -3.94 -2.28
N GLU A 299 9.82 -2.61 -2.31
CA GLU A 299 10.94 -1.71 -2.08
C GLU A 299 10.39 -0.50 -1.31
N LEU A 300 11.16 0.00 -0.35
CA LEU A 300 10.90 1.24 0.38
C LEU A 300 12.25 1.82 0.79
N GLU A 301 12.50 3.06 0.38
CA GLU A 301 13.73 3.80 0.64
C GLU A 301 13.37 5.20 1.13
N VAL A 302 14.11 5.71 2.10
CA VAL A 302 14.02 7.08 2.60
C VAL A 302 15.42 7.66 2.66
N ASN A 303 15.56 8.92 2.26
CA ASN A 303 16.82 9.69 2.33
C ASN A 303 16.53 11.12 2.78
N HIS A 304 17.43 11.67 3.61
CA HIS A 304 17.47 13.05 4.08
C HIS A 304 18.81 13.68 3.79
#